data_e5a983555127320e2657c5b32971d502
#
_entry.id   e5a983555127320e2657c5b32971d502
#
_cell.length_a   1.000
_cell.length_b   1.000
_cell.length_c   1.000
_cell.angle_alpha   90.00
_cell.angle_beta   90.00
_cell.angle_gamma   90.00
#
_symmetry.space_group_name_H-M   'P 1'
#
loop_
_entity.id
_entity.type
_entity.pdbx_description
1 polymer ?
#
loop_
_entity_poly.entity_id
_entity_poly.type
_entity_poly.pdbx_seq_one_letter_code
_entity_poly.pdbx_strand_id
1 'polypeptide(L)' 'MPDDPTPALLERFNQNITALGCAIDEIGIWIAKSGATDVSGRITDHLKVLEGNTDAIAGLMADLIARWTPEEEIDPED' A
#
# COMPACT_ATOMS: atom_id res chain seq x y z
N MET A 1 4.35 -20.91 -7.51
CA MET A 1 3.18 -21.72 -7.45
C MET A 1 1.96 -20.94 -7.74
N PRO A 2 1.18 -21.37 -8.68
CA PRO A 2 0.00 -20.59 -9.02
C PRO A 2 -1.03 -20.56 -7.91
N ASP A 3 -0.99 -21.54 -7.03
CA ASP A 3 -1.97 -21.58 -5.97
C ASP A 3 -1.54 -20.93 -4.69
N ASP A 4 -0.36 -20.33 -4.67
CA ASP A 4 0.14 -19.70 -3.47
C ASP A 4 -0.71 -18.47 -3.16
N PRO A 5 -1.30 -18.37 -1.97
CA PRO A 5 -2.15 -17.23 -1.65
C PRO A 5 -1.37 -15.98 -1.23
N THR A 6 -0.06 -16.07 -1.11
CA THR A 6 0.71 -14.95 -0.57
C THR A 6 0.58 -13.66 -1.38
N PRO A 7 0.66 -13.69 -2.73
CA PRO A 7 0.51 -12.43 -3.45
C PRO A 7 -0.86 -11.80 -3.24
N ALA A 8 -1.91 -12.60 -3.22
CA ALA A 8 -3.25 -12.08 -3.02
C ALA A 8 -3.40 -11.50 -1.60
N LEU A 9 -2.81 -12.15 -0.61
CA LEU A 9 -2.86 -11.66 0.75
C LEU A 9 -2.15 -10.33 0.88
N LEU A 10 -0.97 -10.21 0.29
CA LEU A 10 -0.21 -8.96 0.34
C LEU A 10 -0.96 -7.84 -0.37
N GLU A 11 -1.61 -8.16 -1.46
CA GLU A 11 -2.42 -7.18 -2.18
C GLU A 11 -3.55 -6.67 -1.32
N ARG A 12 -4.23 -7.55 -0.57
CA ARG A 12 -5.30 -7.14 0.32
C ARG A 12 -4.78 -6.29 1.47
N PHE A 13 -3.62 -6.65 2.03
CA PHE A 13 -3.00 -5.81 3.05
C PHE A 13 -2.74 -4.41 2.52
N ASN A 14 -2.20 -4.32 1.30
CA ASN A 14 -1.90 -3.03 0.73
C ASN A 14 -3.17 -2.21 0.48
N GLN A 15 -4.22 -2.85 0.02
CA GLN A 15 -5.51 -2.18 -0.17
C GLN A 15 -6.06 -1.66 1.15
N ASN A 16 -5.93 -2.44 2.22
CA ASN A 16 -6.39 -2.00 3.53
C ASN A 16 -5.60 -0.80 4.02
N ILE A 17 -4.29 -0.82 3.85
CA ILE A 17 -3.45 0.30 4.26
C ILE A 17 -3.83 1.55 3.49
N THR A 18 -4.07 1.41 2.20
CA THR A 18 -4.45 2.54 1.36
C THR A 18 -5.80 3.12 1.79
N ALA A 19 -6.77 2.25 2.07
CA ALA A 19 -8.08 2.69 2.50
C ALA A 19 -8.02 3.40 3.85
N LEU A 20 -7.23 2.85 4.78
CA LEU A 20 -7.05 3.48 6.08
C LEU A 20 -6.40 4.85 5.93
N GLY A 21 -5.40 4.97 5.07
CA GLY A 21 -4.76 6.24 4.83
C GLY A 21 -5.72 7.27 4.29
N CYS A 22 -6.58 6.88 3.36
CA CYS A 22 -7.58 7.80 2.82
C CYS A 22 -8.57 8.26 3.90
N ALA A 23 -9.00 7.34 4.75
CA ALA A 23 -9.93 7.69 5.83
C ALA A 23 -9.29 8.64 6.81
N ILE A 24 -8.04 8.39 7.17
CA ILE A 24 -7.32 9.26 8.10
C ILE A 24 -7.10 10.61 7.49
N ASP A 25 -6.81 10.68 6.20
CA ASP A 25 -6.63 11.95 5.51
C ASP A 25 -7.91 12.78 5.58
N GLU A 26 -9.06 12.17 5.37
CA GLU A 26 -10.33 12.88 5.48
C GLU A 26 -10.58 13.40 6.90
N ILE A 27 -10.24 12.58 7.89
CA ILE A 27 -10.38 13.00 9.28
C ILE A 27 -9.44 14.16 9.58
N GLY A 28 -8.21 14.09 9.06
CA GLY A 28 -7.24 15.15 9.24
C GLY A 28 -7.70 16.46 8.65
N ILE A 29 -8.32 16.42 7.48
CA ILE A 29 -8.87 17.61 6.85
C ILE A 29 -9.97 18.22 7.72
N TRP A 30 -10.84 17.36 8.25
CA TRP A 30 -11.93 17.83 9.11
C TRP A 30 -11.38 18.49 10.38
N ILE A 31 -10.35 17.88 10.97
CA ILE A 31 -9.73 18.44 12.17
C ILE A 31 -9.09 19.79 11.86
N ALA A 32 -8.45 19.91 10.70
CA ALA A 32 -7.85 21.18 10.30
C ALA A 32 -8.92 22.27 10.17
N LYS A 33 -10.07 21.91 9.61
CA LYS A 33 -11.16 22.88 9.47
C LYS A 33 -11.75 23.28 10.80
N SER A 34 -11.62 22.43 11.81
CA SER A 34 -12.13 22.77 13.13
C SER A 34 -11.13 23.62 13.93
N GLY A 35 -9.96 23.88 13.41
CA GLY A 35 -8.99 24.80 14.03
C GLY A 35 -7.85 24.11 14.76
N ALA A 36 -7.88 22.78 14.91
CA ALA A 36 -6.80 22.08 15.59
C ALA A 36 -5.66 21.78 14.61
N THR A 37 -4.98 22.83 14.18
CA THR A 37 -4.00 22.71 13.11
C THR A 37 -2.75 21.98 13.53
N ASP A 38 -2.40 21.99 14.80
CA ASP A 38 -1.24 21.24 15.27
C ASP A 38 -1.52 19.75 15.23
N VAL A 39 -2.72 19.31 15.58
CA VAL A 39 -3.11 17.90 15.46
C VAL A 39 -3.14 17.49 14.00
N SER A 40 -3.74 18.33 13.16
CA SER A 40 -3.81 18.08 11.74
C SER A 40 -2.41 17.95 11.12
N GLY A 41 -1.48 18.78 11.58
CA GLY A 41 -0.10 18.72 11.10
C GLY A 41 0.56 17.40 11.45
N ARG A 42 0.32 16.89 12.66
CA ARG A 42 0.89 15.61 13.05
C ARG A 42 0.29 14.46 12.25
N ILE A 43 -1.01 14.52 11.96
CA ILE A 43 -1.65 13.54 11.11
C ILE A 43 -1.03 13.54 9.72
N THR A 44 -0.79 14.73 9.17
CA THR A 44 -0.16 14.84 7.86
C THR A 44 1.22 14.21 7.86
N ASP A 45 2.00 14.41 8.91
CA ASP A 45 3.33 13.81 9.00
C ASP A 45 3.26 12.29 9.00
N HIS A 46 2.33 11.73 9.76
CA HIS A 46 2.16 10.29 9.77
C HIS A 46 1.68 9.76 8.42
N LEU A 47 0.80 10.50 7.76
CA LEU A 47 0.33 10.10 6.45
C LEU A 47 1.42 10.09 5.41
N LYS A 48 2.40 10.98 5.51
CA LYS A 48 3.52 10.98 4.58
C LYS A 48 4.32 9.69 4.69
N VAL A 49 4.53 9.21 5.90
CA VAL A 49 5.23 7.94 6.09
C VAL A 49 4.42 6.80 5.50
N LEU A 50 3.13 6.82 5.76
CA LEU A 50 2.25 5.76 5.29
C LEU A 50 2.20 5.72 3.77
N GLU A 51 2.12 6.89 3.14
CA GLU A 51 2.08 6.97 1.69
C GLU A 51 3.38 6.50 1.06
N GLY A 52 4.51 6.87 1.66
CA GLY A 52 5.79 6.39 1.17
C GLY A 52 5.91 4.90 1.27
N ASN A 53 5.42 4.32 2.37
CA ASN A 53 5.43 2.88 2.53
C ASN A 53 4.49 2.19 1.55
N THR A 54 3.34 2.79 1.29
CA THR A 54 2.38 2.22 0.34
C THR A 54 3.00 2.12 -1.05
N ASP A 55 3.70 3.16 -1.48
CA ASP A 55 4.37 3.15 -2.76
C ASP A 55 5.47 2.10 -2.80
N ALA A 56 6.26 2.00 -1.75
CA ALA A 56 7.33 1.01 -1.67
C ALA A 56 6.76 -0.40 -1.67
N ILE A 57 5.68 -0.62 -0.93
CA ILE A 57 5.03 -1.92 -0.87
C ILE A 57 4.51 -2.31 -2.25
N ALA A 58 3.90 -1.36 -2.96
CA ALA A 58 3.38 -1.65 -4.29
C ALA A 58 4.51 -2.08 -5.23
N GLY A 59 5.65 -1.41 -5.17
CA GLY A 59 6.79 -1.79 -6.00
C GLY A 59 7.34 -3.15 -5.64
N LEU A 60 7.45 -3.43 -4.35
CA LEU A 60 7.94 -4.72 -3.89
C LEU A 60 6.98 -5.84 -4.26
N MET A 61 5.69 -5.58 -4.19
CA MET A 61 4.70 -6.56 -4.58
C MET A 61 4.76 -6.86 -6.07
N ALA A 62 4.94 -5.83 -6.87
CA ALA A 62 5.08 -6.03 -8.31
C ALA A 62 6.29 -6.89 -8.62
N ASP A 63 7.40 -6.64 -7.93
CA ASP A 63 8.60 -7.43 -8.11
C ASP A 63 8.37 -8.88 -7.68
N LEU A 64 7.71 -9.07 -6.57
CA LEU A 64 7.43 -10.40 -6.07
C LEU A 64 6.54 -11.18 -7.01
N ILE A 65 5.49 -10.55 -7.52
CA ILE A 65 4.58 -11.19 -8.43
C ILE A 65 5.30 -11.55 -9.73
N ALA A 66 6.16 -10.66 -10.20
CA ALA A 66 6.92 -10.93 -11.40
C ALA A 66 7.82 -12.13 -11.25
N ARG A 67 8.35 -12.36 -10.05
CA ARG A 67 9.20 -13.51 -9.82
C ARG A 67 8.42 -14.81 -9.77
N TRP A 68 7.12 -14.72 -9.48
CA TRP A 68 6.35 -15.93 -9.31
C TRP A 68 5.64 -16.37 -10.56
N THR A 69 5.30 -15.48 -11.48
CA THR A 69 4.50 -15.86 -12.60
C THR A 69 5.30 -16.22 -13.82
N PRO A 70 6.27 -15.45 -14.19
CA PRO A 70 6.84 -15.67 -15.50
C PRO A 70 7.68 -16.86 -15.64
N GLU A 71 8.26 -17.32 -14.60
CA GLU A 71 9.17 -18.32 -14.77
C GLU A 71 8.60 -19.52 -15.33
N GLU A 72 7.41 -19.84 -14.99
CA GLU A 72 6.88 -20.98 -15.47
C GLU A 72 6.62 -20.92 -16.90
N GLU A 73 6.18 -19.83 -17.35
CA GLU A 73 5.88 -19.76 -18.69
C GLU A 73 7.03 -19.76 -19.55
N ILE A 74 8.05 -19.18 -19.08
CA ILE A 74 9.15 -19.05 -19.88
C ILE A 74 9.75 -20.30 -20.27
N ASP A 75 9.64 -21.15 -19.51
CA ASP A 75 10.36 -22.22 -19.72
C ASP A 75 10.19 -22.89 -20.93
N PRO A 76 10.57 -23.11 -21.66
CA PRO A 76 10.57 -23.62 -22.71
C PRO A 76 11.48 -24.05 -23.46
N GLU A 77 11.85 -24.02 -23.26
CA GLU A 77 12.42 -24.24 -23.89
C GLU A 77 12.47 -24.73 -24.40
N ASP A 78 12.20 -24.68 -24.11
CA ASP A 78 12.27 -24.68 -24.60
C ASP A 78 12.51 -24.72 -25.10
#